data_011247e5f36f31468bffd3b905a77c33
#
_entry.id   011247e5f36f31468bffd3b905a77c33
#
_cell.length_a   1.000
_cell.length_b   1.000
_cell.length_c   1.000
_cell.angle_alpha   90.00
_cell.angle_beta   90.00
_cell.angle_gamma   90.00
#
_symmetry.space_group_name_H-M   'P 1'
#
loop_
_entity.id
_entity.type
_entity.pdbx_description
1 polymer ?
#
loop_
_entity_poly.entity_id
_entity_poly.type
_entity_poly.pdbx_seq_one_letter_code
_entity_poly.pdbx_strand_id
1 'polypeptide(L)'
;MALVPVLVGAKDALTELGQAERTESGGLKLLPPSVDSSQGIWVEVASDGRLTEVAALAGHGWAWKYQDHTGKPSLHLIRGTVRNVPGEDYYLTELKGAVRFSHVDFSYVPGKRILKDVTVYANPGQKIAFVGSTGAGKTTITNLINRFYEVQGGGVTYDGIDVRDIKKDSLRRSLGIVLQDTHLFTGTIADNIRFGKLDATQKEIERAARIANADSFIRRLPQGYETMVTSDGANLSQGQRQLLAIARAAVADPPVLILDEATSSIDTRTEALIEKGMDQLMEGRTVFVIAHRLSTVRNADAIMVLEHGQIVERGSHEALLAQKGEYYQLYRGMFELS
;
A
#
# COMPACT_ATOMS: atom_id res chain seq x y z
N MET A 1 -0.21 28.86 -29.71
CA MET A 1 0.38 27.84 -28.80
C MET A 1 -0.28 26.51 -29.10
N ALA A 2 0.49 25.50 -29.44
CA ALA A 2 -0.08 24.19 -29.72
C ALA A 2 -0.12 23.39 -28.42
N LEU A 3 -1.31 23.03 -27.95
CA LEU A 3 -1.50 22.09 -26.85
C LEU A 3 -1.10 20.70 -27.34
N VAL A 4 -0.17 20.07 -26.68
CA VAL A 4 0.29 18.73 -27.02
C VAL A 4 -0.30 17.77 -25.99
N PRO A 5 -1.10 16.78 -26.38
CA PRO A 5 -1.57 15.76 -25.45
C PRO A 5 -0.35 14.99 -24.92
N VAL A 6 -0.25 14.88 -23.61
CA VAL A 6 0.80 14.08 -22.96
C VAL A 6 0.22 12.69 -22.74
N LEU A 7 0.67 11.73 -23.54
CA LEU A 7 0.34 10.33 -23.37
C LEU A 7 1.30 9.70 -22.36
N VAL A 8 0.76 9.06 -21.35
CA VAL A 8 1.53 8.55 -20.23
C VAL A 8 1.33 7.05 -20.07
N GLY A 9 2.41 6.32 -20.11
CA GLY A 9 2.63 5.15 -19.38
C GLY A 9 2.31 3.82 -19.99
N ALA A 10 2.18 2.79 -19.21
CA ALA A 10 1.79 1.45 -19.66
C ALA A 10 0.31 1.41 -20.05
N LYS A 11 0.00 0.62 -21.03
CA LYS A 11 -1.26 0.58 -21.81
C LYS A 11 -2.56 0.59 -21.00
N ASP A 12 -2.55 0.24 -19.73
CA ASP A 12 -3.74 0.03 -18.90
C ASP A 12 -3.91 1.04 -17.75
N ALA A 13 -2.95 1.97 -17.58
CA ALA A 13 -2.97 2.98 -16.52
C ALA A 13 -3.01 4.42 -17.06
N LEU A 14 -3.24 4.60 -18.33
CA LEU A 14 -3.31 5.89 -18.98
C LEU A 14 -4.63 6.56 -18.68
N THR A 15 -4.65 7.37 -17.66
CA THR A 15 -5.64 8.41 -17.54
C THR A 15 -5.18 9.58 -18.40
N GLU A 16 -6.07 10.16 -19.18
CA GLU A 16 -5.84 11.39 -19.91
C GLU A 16 -5.56 12.50 -18.88
N LEU A 17 -4.29 12.90 -18.76
CA LEU A 17 -3.81 13.76 -17.69
C LEU A 17 -3.97 15.25 -17.97
N GLY A 18 -4.65 15.57 -19.02
CA GLY A 18 -4.87 16.94 -19.45
C GLY A 18 -3.94 17.37 -20.56
N GLN A 19 -3.84 18.68 -20.74
CA GLN A 19 -3.11 19.28 -21.83
C GLN A 19 -1.76 19.81 -21.33
N ALA A 20 -0.73 19.67 -22.14
CA ALA A 20 0.59 20.22 -21.86
C ALA A 20 0.86 21.40 -22.78
N GLU A 21 1.32 22.51 -22.20
CA GLU A 21 1.73 23.71 -22.89
C GLU A 21 3.25 23.86 -22.82
N ARG A 22 3.95 24.10 -23.94
CA ARG A 22 5.38 24.38 -23.93
C ARG A 22 5.62 25.80 -23.47
N THR A 23 6.52 25.96 -22.49
CA THR A 23 6.99 27.27 -22.05
C THR A 23 8.04 27.82 -23.01
N GLU A 24 8.28 29.15 -22.98
CA GLU A 24 9.32 29.80 -23.79
C GLU A 24 10.73 29.29 -23.41
N SER A 25 10.95 28.85 -22.18
CA SER A 25 12.18 28.24 -21.68
C SER A 25 12.42 26.79 -22.11
N GLY A 26 11.46 26.19 -22.85
CA GLY A 26 11.55 24.78 -23.28
C GLY A 26 10.97 23.76 -22.30
N GLY A 27 10.44 24.20 -21.16
CA GLY A 27 9.72 23.38 -20.19
C GLY A 27 8.31 23.01 -20.66
N LEU A 28 7.61 22.22 -19.85
CA LEU A 28 6.22 21.83 -20.08
C LEU A 28 5.37 22.28 -18.89
N LYS A 29 4.30 23.01 -19.16
CA LYS A 29 3.25 23.32 -18.19
C LYS A 29 2.14 22.29 -18.38
N LEU A 30 1.77 21.61 -17.31
CA LEU A 30 0.71 20.63 -17.31
C LEU A 30 -0.53 21.21 -16.65
N LEU A 31 -1.67 21.01 -17.30
CA LEU A 31 -2.97 21.40 -16.82
C LEU A 31 -3.75 20.12 -16.54
N PRO A 32 -3.82 19.63 -15.26
CA PRO A 32 -4.66 18.51 -14.92
C PRO A 32 -6.13 18.81 -15.26
N PRO A 33 -6.92 17.84 -15.68
CA PRO A 33 -8.31 18.04 -16.14
C PRO A 33 -9.25 18.65 -15.10
N SER A 34 -8.88 18.61 -13.83
CA SER A 34 -9.69 19.08 -12.70
C SER A 34 -9.19 20.37 -12.05
N VAL A 35 -8.14 21.01 -12.60
CA VAL A 35 -7.53 22.21 -12.00
C VAL A 35 -7.77 23.41 -12.91
N ASP A 36 -8.19 24.50 -12.31
CA ASP A 36 -8.28 25.81 -12.99
C ASP A 36 -6.94 26.14 -13.65
N SER A 37 -6.97 26.58 -14.90
CA SER A 37 -5.78 26.92 -15.70
C SER A 37 -4.84 27.95 -15.05
N SER A 38 -5.37 28.73 -14.08
CA SER A 38 -4.60 29.67 -13.26
C SER A 38 -3.69 28.98 -12.23
N GLN A 39 -3.98 27.72 -11.89
CA GLN A 39 -3.24 26.91 -10.91
C GLN A 39 -2.37 25.82 -11.56
N GLY A 40 -2.07 25.96 -12.85
CA GLY A 40 -1.23 25.01 -13.58
C GLY A 40 0.10 24.75 -12.87
N ILE A 41 0.47 23.49 -12.76
CA ILE A 41 1.73 23.06 -12.18
C ILE A 41 2.81 23.27 -13.23
N TRP A 42 3.77 24.09 -12.93
CA TRP A 42 4.93 24.32 -13.80
C TRP A 42 5.98 23.26 -13.51
N VAL A 43 6.41 22.58 -14.56
CA VAL A 43 7.51 21.63 -14.48
C VAL A 43 8.56 22.11 -15.47
N GLU A 44 9.69 22.59 -14.96
CA GLU A 44 10.86 22.83 -15.78
C GLU A 44 11.66 21.53 -15.89
N VAL A 45 11.88 21.12 -17.12
CA VAL A 45 12.77 20.00 -17.44
C VAL A 45 14.09 20.58 -17.89
N ALA A 46 15.13 20.41 -17.07
CA ALA A 46 16.49 20.80 -17.44
C ALA A 46 16.98 19.98 -18.65
N SER A 47 18.01 20.46 -19.35
CA SER A 47 18.56 19.80 -20.54
C SER A 47 19.11 18.38 -20.28
N ASP A 48 19.43 18.07 -19.01
CA ASP A 48 19.86 16.77 -18.52
C ASP A 48 18.69 15.91 -17.96
N GLY A 49 17.47 16.42 -18.06
CA GLY A 49 16.29 15.68 -17.68
C GLY A 49 15.82 15.82 -16.25
N ARG A 50 16.44 16.66 -15.45
CA ARG A 50 16.03 16.92 -14.08
C ARG A 50 14.75 17.75 -14.03
N LEU A 51 13.88 17.44 -13.08
CA LEU A 51 12.68 18.20 -12.78
C LEU A 51 13.01 19.22 -11.69
N THR A 52 12.80 20.50 -11.97
CA THR A 52 13.17 21.58 -11.04
C THR A 52 12.05 21.97 -10.09
N GLU A 53 10.81 21.59 -10.34
CA GLU A 53 9.69 21.89 -9.43
C GLU A 53 8.67 20.76 -9.33
N VAL A 54 8.70 20.04 -8.20
CA VAL A 54 7.84 18.88 -7.92
C VAL A 54 6.94 19.10 -6.69
N ALA A 55 7.15 20.18 -5.94
CA ALA A 55 6.54 20.36 -4.62
C ALA A 55 5.00 20.42 -4.65
N ALA A 56 4.41 20.97 -5.70
CA ALA A 56 2.96 21.09 -5.81
C ALA A 56 2.23 19.76 -6.11
N LEU A 57 2.91 18.81 -6.75
CA LEU A 57 2.33 17.51 -7.13
C LEU A 57 2.36 16.48 -6.01
N ALA A 58 3.31 16.59 -5.09
CA ALA A 58 3.47 15.65 -3.97
C ALA A 58 2.23 15.59 -3.05
N GLY A 59 1.36 16.63 -3.06
CA GLY A 59 0.12 16.69 -2.31
C GLY A 59 -0.98 15.75 -2.83
N HIS A 60 -0.97 15.37 -4.11
CA HIS A 60 -2.07 14.69 -4.79
C HIS A 60 -1.84 13.19 -5.06
N GLY A 61 -0.74 12.61 -4.59
CA GLY A 61 -0.41 11.20 -4.83
C GLY A 61 0.01 10.90 -6.28
N TRP A 62 0.32 11.92 -7.05
CA TRP A 62 0.85 11.86 -8.41
C TRP A 62 2.31 12.26 -8.41
N ALA A 63 3.09 11.60 -9.23
CA ALA A 63 4.49 11.89 -9.39
C ALA A 63 4.88 11.93 -10.87
N TRP A 64 5.89 12.71 -11.21
CA TRP A 64 6.40 12.87 -12.56
C TRP A 64 7.63 11.99 -12.75
N LYS A 65 7.71 11.25 -13.84
CA LYS A 65 8.93 10.54 -14.23
C LYS A 65 9.47 11.14 -15.51
N TYR A 66 10.72 11.52 -15.46
CA TYR A 66 11.53 11.78 -16.64
C TYR A 66 12.27 10.50 -17.02
N GLN A 67 12.16 10.11 -18.27
CA GLN A 67 12.86 8.94 -18.77
C GLN A 67 13.62 9.34 -20.03
N ASP A 68 14.93 9.45 -19.92
CA ASP A 68 15.83 9.64 -21.06
C ASP A 68 16.68 8.38 -21.23
N HIS A 69 16.30 7.50 -22.12
CA HIS A 69 17.18 6.46 -22.62
C HIS A 69 17.50 6.62 -24.11
N THR A 70 17.09 7.74 -24.69
CA THR A 70 17.38 8.09 -26.10
C THR A 70 17.96 9.48 -26.28
N GLY A 71 18.24 10.23 -25.19
CA GLY A 71 18.62 11.63 -25.21
C GLY A 71 17.47 12.57 -25.57
N LYS A 72 16.21 12.09 -25.61
CA LYS A 72 15.02 12.91 -25.83
C LYS A 72 14.19 12.99 -24.56
N PRO A 73 13.79 14.20 -24.14
CA PRO A 73 12.93 14.36 -22.99
C PRO A 73 11.57 13.69 -23.21
N SER A 74 11.21 12.76 -22.36
CA SER A 74 9.88 12.21 -22.29
C SER A 74 9.36 12.36 -20.86
N LEU A 75 8.23 13.06 -20.71
CA LEU A 75 7.60 13.30 -19.42
C LEU A 75 6.48 12.30 -19.22
N HIS A 76 6.55 11.55 -18.12
CA HIS A 76 5.50 10.60 -17.72
C HIS A 76 4.92 11.04 -16.38
N LEU A 77 3.60 11.16 -16.29
CA LEU A 77 2.91 11.28 -15.02
C LEU A 77 2.62 9.88 -14.50
N ILE A 78 3.10 9.57 -13.31
CA ILE A 78 2.87 8.29 -12.68
C ILE A 78 2.31 8.52 -11.29
N ARG A 79 1.40 7.68 -10.88
CA ARG A 79 1.06 7.53 -9.48
C ARG A 79 2.27 6.90 -8.81
N GLY A 80 3.03 7.69 -8.05
CA GLY A 80 4.30 7.21 -7.55
C GLY A 80 4.84 8.04 -6.40
N THR A 81 6.04 7.73 -6.05
CA THR A 81 6.73 8.21 -4.86
C THR A 81 7.84 9.16 -5.22
N VAL A 82 7.91 10.27 -4.52
CA VAL A 82 9.03 11.22 -4.64
C VAL A 82 10.23 10.64 -3.89
N ARG A 83 11.31 10.41 -4.62
CA ARG A 83 12.62 10.04 -4.06
C ARG A 83 13.40 11.30 -3.73
N ASN A 84 13.92 11.38 -2.51
CA ASN A 84 14.87 12.42 -2.12
C ASN A 84 16.25 11.76 -1.99
N VAL A 85 17.20 12.22 -2.82
CA VAL A 85 18.61 11.82 -2.73
C VAL A 85 19.36 13.01 -2.15
N PRO A 86 20.09 12.86 -1.02
CA PRO A 86 20.84 13.94 -0.43
C PRO A 86 21.82 14.56 -1.43
N GLY A 87 21.70 15.87 -1.67
CA GLY A 87 22.55 16.62 -2.61
C GLY A 87 22.14 16.55 -4.08
N GLU A 88 21.03 15.90 -4.39
CA GLU A 88 20.46 15.83 -5.74
C GLU A 88 18.99 16.31 -5.75
N ASP A 89 18.50 16.63 -6.96
CA ASP A 89 17.11 17.00 -7.17
C ASP A 89 16.14 15.81 -6.93
N TYR A 90 14.87 16.11 -6.75
CA TYR A 90 13.84 15.09 -6.55
C TYR A 90 13.66 14.24 -7.80
N TYR A 91 13.76 12.93 -7.64
CA TYR A 91 13.41 11.97 -8.67
C TYR A 91 12.04 11.39 -8.42
N LEU A 92 11.29 11.21 -9.49
CA LEU A 92 9.99 10.57 -9.48
C LEU A 92 10.15 9.16 -10.01
N THR A 93 9.64 8.18 -9.28
CA THR A 93 9.71 6.78 -9.68
C THR A 93 8.36 6.10 -9.50
N GLU A 94 8.00 5.26 -10.44
CA GLU A 94 6.86 4.37 -10.30
C GLU A 94 7.21 3.27 -9.32
N LEU A 95 6.35 3.06 -8.32
CA LEU A 95 6.49 1.96 -7.40
C LEU A 95 5.66 0.77 -7.89
N LYS A 96 6.35 -0.36 -8.10
CA LYS A 96 5.76 -1.63 -8.55
C LYS A 96 5.46 -2.58 -7.41
N GLY A 97 6.11 -2.35 -6.26
CA GLY A 97 5.86 -3.10 -5.05
C GLY A 97 6.89 -4.20 -4.73
N ALA A 98 8.10 -4.14 -5.29
CA ALA A 98 9.17 -5.03 -4.85
C ALA A 98 9.71 -4.56 -3.50
N VAL A 99 9.54 -5.34 -2.43
CA VAL A 99 10.04 -5.02 -1.09
C VAL A 99 11.10 -6.02 -0.68
N ARG A 100 12.24 -5.53 -0.16
CA ARG A 100 13.32 -6.38 0.31
C ARG A 100 13.84 -5.92 1.66
N PHE A 101 14.05 -6.89 2.54
CA PHE A 101 14.82 -6.78 3.75
C PHE A 101 16.14 -7.50 3.52
N SER A 102 17.26 -6.87 3.84
CA SER A 102 18.61 -7.45 3.69
C SER A 102 19.31 -7.40 5.03
N HIS A 103 19.44 -8.56 5.68
CA HIS A 103 20.16 -8.71 6.94
C HIS A 103 19.72 -7.70 8.02
N VAL A 104 18.40 -7.55 8.21
CA VAL A 104 17.84 -6.54 9.11
C VAL A 104 17.93 -6.96 10.55
N ASP A 105 18.60 -6.11 11.35
CA ASP A 105 18.60 -6.13 12.80
C ASP A 105 17.75 -4.98 13.34
N PHE A 106 16.90 -5.26 14.32
CA PHE A 106 16.05 -4.24 14.91
C PHE A 106 15.77 -4.44 16.39
N SER A 107 15.73 -3.31 17.13
CA SER A 107 15.38 -3.22 18.55
C SER A 107 14.52 -1.99 18.79
N TYR A 108 13.42 -2.12 19.55
CA TYR A 108 12.65 -0.94 20.01
C TYR A 108 13.39 -0.17 21.10
N VAL A 109 14.13 -0.90 21.93
CA VAL A 109 14.98 -0.33 23.00
C VAL A 109 16.36 -0.93 22.91
N PRO A 110 17.42 -0.16 23.24
CA PRO A 110 18.80 -0.67 23.23
C PRO A 110 18.94 -1.96 24.04
N GLY A 111 19.68 -2.91 23.50
CA GLY A 111 19.99 -4.19 24.18
C GLY A 111 18.91 -5.29 24.05
N LYS A 112 17.68 -4.97 23.60
CA LYS A 112 16.63 -5.98 23.38
C LYS A 112 16.35 -6.14 21.88
N ARG A 113 17.13 -7.01 21.23
CA ARG A 113 16.99 -7.29 19.80
C ARG A 113 15.68 -8.05 19.52
N ILE A 114 14.81 -7.49 18.70
CA ILE A 114 13.52 -8.06 18.29
C ILE A 114 13.63 -8.79 16.96
N LEU A 115 14.35 -8.22 15.98
CA LEU A 115 14.69 -8.90 14.73
C LEU A 115 16.19 -9.12 14.66
N LYS A 116 16.59 -10.27 14.14
CA LYS A 116 17.98 -10.75 14.10
C LYS A 116 18.25 -11.31 12.72
N ASP A 117 19.03 -10.60 11.91
CA ASP A 117 19.46 -11.03 10.58
C ASP A 117 18.28 -11.40 9.65
N VAL A 118 17.21 -10.60 9.67
CA VAL A 118 16.00 -10.89 8.90
C VAL A 118 16.20 -10.52 7.45
N THR A 119 16.03 -11.52 6.55
CA THR A 119 16.05 -11.36 5.11
C THR A 119 14.73 -11.80 4.52
N VAL A 120 14.00 -10.87 3.88
CA VAL A 120 12.72 -11.08 3.20
C VAL A 120 12.80 -10.47 1.81
N TYR A 121 12.21 -11.10 0.84
CA TYR A 121 11.97 -10.47 -0.46
C TYR A 121 10.57 -10.83 -0.97
N ALA A 122 9.89 -9.82 -1.51
CA ALA A 122 8.65 -9.95 -2.23
C ALA A 122 8.81 -9.27 -3.60
N ASN A 123 8.49 -9.96 -4.66
CA ASN A 123 8.39 -9.37 -5.97
C ASN A 123 7.00 -8.73 -6.17
N PRO A 124 6.84 -7.80 -7.12
CA PRO A 124 5.54 -7.21 -7.44
C PRO A 124 4.46 -8.27 -7.65
N GLY A 125 3.32 -8.10 -7.01
CA GLY A 125 2.18 -9.01 -7.11
C GLY A 125 2.25 -10.26 -6.22
N GLN A 126 3.35 -10.50 -5.48
CA GLN A 126 3.47 -11.66 -4.59
C GLN A 126 2.77 -11.45 -3.25
N LYS A 127 2.18 -12.53 -2.76
CA LYS A 127 1.58 -12.62 -1.42
C LYS A 127 2.54 -13.35 -0.48
N ILE A 128 3.02 -12.65 0.55
CA ILE A 128 3.92 -13.16 1.58
C ILE A 128 3.15 -13.28 2.90
N ALA A 129 3.05 -14.49 3.43
CA ALA A 129 2.43 -14.73 4.73
C ALA A 129 3.50 -14.85 5.83
N PHE A 130 3.31 -14.11 6.93
CA PHE A 130 4.09 -14.27 8.15
C PHE A 130 3.33 -15.11 9.16
N VAL A 131 3.92 -16.19 9.60
CA VAL A 131 3.40 -17.08 10.66
C VAL A 131 4.41 -17.22 11.79
N GLY A 132 3.96 -17.60 12.96
CA GLY A 132 4.81 -17.76 14.14
C GLY A 132 4.08 -17.34 15.43
N SER A 133 4.66 -17.64 16.57
CA SER A 133 4.11 -17.32 17.88
C SER A 133 3.92 -15.80 18.11
N THR A 134 3.10 -15.45 19.08
CA THR A 134 2.98 -14.05 19.54
C THR A 134 4.34 -13.56 20.03
N GLY A 135 4.74 -12.36 19.61
CA GLY A 135 6.05 -11.80 19.96
C GLY A 135 7.21 -12.25 19.04
N ALA A 136 7.00 -13.14 18.07
CA ALA A 136 8.05 -13.59 17.15
C ALA A 136 8.64 -12.48 16.24
N GLY A 137 8.00 -11.32 16.15
CA GLY A 137 8.49 -10.18 15.35
C GLY A 137 7.67 -9.86 14.10
N LYS A 138 6.54 -10.54 13.85
CA LYS A 138 5.69 -10.34 12.65
C LYS A 138 5.27 -8.88 12.46
N THR A 139 4.63 -8.30 13.47
CA THR A 139 4.20 -6.88 13.46
C THR A 139 5.40 -5.92 13.37
N THR A 140 6.57 -6.31 13.86
CA THR A 140 7.78 -5.49 13.73
C THR A 140 8.21 -5.38 12.28
N ILE A 141 8.14 -6.46 11.49
CA ILE A 141 8.45 -6.43 10.05
C ILE A 141 7.51 -5.44 9.33
N THR A 142 6.20 -5.52 9.59
CA THR A 142 5.23 -4.62 8.97
C THR A 142 5.44 -3.15 9.37
N ASN A 143 5.83 -2.90 10.62
CA ASN A 143 6.19 -1.57 11.10
C ASN A 143 7.42 -0.99 10.38
N LEU A 144 8.40 -1.83 10.04
CA LEU A 144 9.59 -1.42 9.30
C LEU A 144 9.29 -1.18 7.82
N ILE A 145 8.38 -1.94 7.19
CA ILE A 145 7.92 -1.64 5.83
C ILE A 145 7.29 -0.24 5.77
N ASN A 146 6.47 0.11 6.77
CA ASN A 146 5.83 1.41 6.89
C ASN A 146 6.80 2.53 7.33
N ARG A 147 8.05 2.17 7.61
CA ARG A 147 9.04 3.09 8.16
C ARG A 147 8.52 3.86 9.37
N PHE A 148 7.81 3.17 10.29
CA PHE A 148 7.48 3.74 11.60
C PHE A 148 8.72 3.82 12.49
N TYR A 149 9.69 2.95 12.23
CA TYR A 149 10.99 2.90 12.89
C TYR A 149 12.09 2.74 11.84
N GLU A 150 13.31 3.17 12.17
CA GLU A 150 14.50 2.99 11.35
C GLU A 150 15.25 1.72 11.80
N VAL A 151 15.77 0.96 10.84
CA VAL A 151 16.57 -0.24 11.13
C VAL A 151 17.95 0.15 11.69
N GLN A 152 18.48 -0.67 12.60
CA GLN A 152 19.82 -0.46 13.18
C GLN A 152 20.91 -1.22 12.43
N GLY A 153 20.58 -2.30 11.75
CA GLY A 153 21.49 -3.08 10.90
C GLY A 153 20.78 -3.53 9.64
N GLY A 154 21.53 -3.72 8.56
CA GLY A 154 20.97 -4.08 7.27
C GLY A 154 20.23 -2.94 6.58
N GLY A 155 19.28 -3.28 5.73
CA GLY A 155 18.48 -2.30 4.98
C GLY A 155 17.15 -2.83 4.52
N VAL A 156 16.21 -1.90 4.30
CA VAL A 156 14.92 -2.16 3.66
C VAL A 156 14.84 -1.36 2.38
N THR A 157 14.55 -2.03 1.27
CA THR A 157 14.38 -1.36 -0.03
C THR A 157 12.97 -1.57 -0.57
N TYR A 158 12.49 -0.57 -1.28
CA TYR A 158 11.25 -0.59 -2.04
C TYR A 158 11.58 -0.29 -3.51
N ASP A 159 11.33 -1.27 -4.40
CA ASP A 159 11.73 -1.24 -5.81
C ASP A 159 13.22 -0.92 -6.02
N GLY A 160 14.08 -1.47 -5.13
CA GLY A 160 15.51 -1.26 -5.15
C GLY A 160 15.99 0.06 -4.53
N ILE A 161 15.08 0.94 -4.11
CA ILE A 161 15.38 2.20 -3.45
C ILE A 161 15.36 1.98 -1.94
N ASP A 162 16.38 2.41 -1.22
CA ASP A 162 16.36 2.38 0.25
C ASP A 162 15.18 3.22 0.76
N VAL A 163 14.39 2.68 1.68
CA VAL A 163 13.22 3.38 2.20
C VAL A 163 13.59 4.69 2.89
N ARG A 164 14.84 4.86 3.31
CA ARG A 164 15.37 6.10 3.91
C ARG A 164 15.51 7.22 2.88
N ASP A 165 15.73 6.87 1.61
CA ASP A 165 15.82 7.81 0.48
C ASP A 165 14.44 8.16 -0.10
N ILE A 166 13.37 7.54 0.38
CA ILE A 166 12.01 7.85 -0.01
C ILE A 166 11.39 8.81 1.01
N LYS A 167 10.73 9.88 0.54
CA LYS A 167 9.96 10.76 1.41
C LYS A 167 8.89 9.96 2.16
N LYS A 168 8.86 10.05 3.52
CA LYS A 168 7.97 9.22 4.37
C LYS A 168 6.50 9.27 3.94
N ASP A 169 5.99 10.45 3.64
CA ASP A 169 4.59 10.60 3.22
C ASP A 169 4.32 9.91 1.88
N SER A 170 5.27 9.96 0.95
CA SER A 170 5.17 9.28 -0.33
C SER A 170 5.24 7.77 -0.17
N LEU A 171 6.16 7.26 0.65
CA LEU A 171 6.25 5.83 0.98
C LEU A 171 4.91 5.35 1.56
N ARG A 172 4.39 6.03 2.58
CA ARG A 172 3.16 5.61 3.27
C ARG A 172 1.91 5.69 2.40
N ARG A 173 1.85 6.63 1.45
CA ARG A 173 0.76 6.69 0.47
C ARG A 173 0.79 5.53 -0.53
N SER A 174 1.97 4.94 -0.77
CA SER A 174 2.11 3.76 -1.64
C SER A 174 1.81 2.44 -0.92
N LEU A 175 1.54 2.49 0.38
CA LEU A 175 1.24 1.35 1.22
C LEU A 175 -0.21 1.42 1.70
N GLY A 176 -0.97 0.36 1.48
CA GLY A 176 -2.29 0.18 2.07
C GLY A 176 -2.18 -0.67 3.34
N ILE A 177 -2.88 -0.28 4.39
CA ILE A 177 -2.86 -1.00 5.66
C ILE A 177 -4.29 -1.35 6.04
N VAL A 178 -4.53 -2.63 6.34
CA VAL A 178 -5.76 -3.10 6.97
C VAL A 178 -5.37 -3.79 8.26
N LEU A 179 -5.71 -3.18 9.38
CA LEU A 179 -5.40 -3.68 10.72
C LEU A 179 -6.58 -4.47 11.28
N GLN A 180 -6.31 -5.32 12.26
CA GLN A 180 -7.31 -6.04 13.05
C GLN A 180 -8.28 -5.06 13.73
N ASP A 181 -7.74 -4.08 14.46
CA ASP A 181 -8.52 -3.05 15.12
C ASP A 181 -8.77 -1.90 14.14
N THR A 182 -10.01 -1.80 13.70
CA THR A 182 -10.43 -0.77 12.75
C THR A 182 -10.90 0.47 13.47
N HIS A 183 -10.18 1.56 13.29
CA HIS A 183 -10.57 2.88 13.77
C HIS A 183 -11.28 3.69 12.67
N LEU A 184 -12.43 4.22 13.01
CA LEU A 184 -13.21 5.11 12.16
C LEU A 184 -13.27 6.52 12.75
N PHE A 185 -13.24 7.51 11.88
CA PHE A 185 -13.33 8.91 12.30
C PHE A 185 -14.79 9.34 12.40
N THR A 186 -15.08 10.30 13.28
CA THR A 186 -16.36 10.99 13.28
C THR A 186 -16.51 11.76 11.96
N GLY A 187 -17.55 11.45 11.21
CA GLY A 187 -17.80 11.95 9.86
C GLY A 187 -18.73 11.02 9.11
N THR A 188 -18.96 11.27 7.82
CA THR A 188 -19.80 10.36 7.01
C THR A 188 -19.06 9.06 6.68
N ILE A 189 -19.80 8.03 6.26
CA ILE A 189 -19.21 6.80 5.69
C ILE A 189 -18.35 7.16 4.47
N ALA A 190 -18.83 8.06 3.61
CA ALA A 190 -18.07 8.55 2.46
C ALA A 190 -16.74 9.18 2.89
N ASP A 191 -16.72 10.01 3.93
CA ASP A 191 -15.49 10.63 4.44
C ASP A 191 -14.52 9.60 5.00
N ASN A 192 -15.02 8.60 5.71
CA ASN A 192 -14.21 7.50 6.22
C ASN A 192 -13.52 6.69 5.11
N ILE A 193 -14.21 6.44 4.00
CA ILE A 193 -13.60 5.78 2.83
C ILE A 193 -12.63 6.74 2.13
N ARG A 194 -13.04 8.01 1.92
CA ARG A 194 -12.23 9.07 1.28
C ARG A 194 -10.91 9.32 1.99
N PHE A 195 -10.81 8.99 3.29
CA PHE A 195 -9.56 9.13 4.03
C PHE A 195 -8.38 8.37 3.40
N GLY A 196 -8.65 7.28 2.66
CA GLY A 196 -7.62 6.57 1.89
C GLY A 196 -7.08 7.36 0.69
N LYS A 197 -7.93 8.26 0.12
CA LYS A 197 -7.59 9.15 -0.99
C LYS A 197 -8.47 10.41 -0.88
N LEU A 198 -7.90 11.50 -0.37
CA LEU A 198 -8.66 12.70 0.02
C LEU A 198 -9.39 13.38 -1.15
N ASP A 199 -8.87 13.25 -2.36
CA ASP A 199 -9.46 13.77 -3.61
C ASP A 199 -10.35 12.75 -4.33
N ALA A 200 -10.69 11.64 -3.68
CA ALA A 200 -11.54 10.61 -4.27
C ALA A 200 -12.93 11.17 -4.60
N THR A 201 -13.34 10.94 -5.85
CA THR A 201 -14.69 11.22 -6.31
C THR A 201 -15.71 10.26 -5.68
N GLN A 202 -16.99 10.64 -5.68
CA GLN A 202 -18.06 9.76 -5.19
C GLN A 202 -18.08 8.41 -5.92
N LYS A 203 -17.80 8.40 -7.24
CA LYS A 203 -17.73 7.16 -8.04
C LYS A 203 -16.59 6.24 -7.59
N GLU A 204 -15.43 6.80 -7.25
CA GLU A 204 -14.30 6.02 -6.72
C GLU A 204 -14.62 5.45 -5.34
N ILE A 205 -15.26 6.23 -4.47
CA ILE A 205 -15.73 5.77 -3.15
C ILE A 205 -16.70 4.60 -3.30
N GLU A 206 -17.70 4.72 -4.16
CA GLU A 206 -18.66 3.64 -4.40
C GLU A 206 -18.01 2.41 -5.04
N ARG A 207 -17.03 2.59 -5.94
CA ARG A 207 -16.23 1.48 -6.49
C ARG A 207 -15.44 0.77 -5.40
N ALA A 208 -14.77 1.51 -4.54
CA ALA A 208 -14.01 0.96 -3.42
C ALA A 208 -14.92 0.19 -2.43
N ALA A 209 -16.10 0.74 -2.14
CA ALA A 209 -17.09 0.07 -1.30
C ALA A 209 -17.60 -1.24 -1.94
N ARG A 210 -17.75 -1.32 -3.26
CA ARG A 210 -18.11 -2.56 -3.97
C ARG A 210 -16.98 -3.60 -3.88
N ILE A 211 -15.73 -3.21 -4.09
CA ILE A 211 -14.56 -4.09 -3.91
C ILE A 211 -14.54 -4.68 -2.50
N ALA A 212 -14.79 -3.85 -1.50
CA ALA A 212 -14.83 -4.25 -0.10
C ALA A 212 -16.10 -5.02 0.31
N ASN A 213 -17.06 -5.25 -0.59
CA ASN A 213 -18.41 -5.76 -0.27
C ASN A 213 -19.19 -4.90 0.74
N ALA A 214 -18.86 -3.62 0.89
CA ALA A 214 -19.50 -2.69 1.81
C ALA A 214 -20.74 -2.00 1.20
N ASP A 215 -20.79 -1.79 -0.11
CA ASP A 215 -21.85 -1.03 -0.80
C ASP A 215 -23.26 -1.51 -0.44
N SER A 216 -23.45 -2.81 -0.34
CA SER A 216 -24.78 -3.40 -0.07
C SER A 216 -25.34 -3.03 1.31
N PHE A 217 -24.51 -2.98 2.34
CA PHE A 217 -24.97 -2.56 3.67
C PHE A 217 -25.11 -1.04 3.75
N ILE A 218 -24.16 -0.29 3.14
CA ILE A 218 -24.20 1.18 3.13
C ILE A 218 -25.52 1.68 2.53
N ARG A 219 -25.92 1.15 1.38
CA ARG A 219 -27.19 1.54 0.71
C ARG A 219 -28.46 1.19 1.49
N ARG A 220 -28.38 0.28 2.46
CA ARG A 220 -29.50 -0.04 3.35
C ARG A 220 -29.62 0.89 4.56
N LEU A 221 -28.61 1.68 4.84
CA LEU A 221 -28.67 2.70 5.87
C LEU A 221 -29.57 3.88 5.42
N PRO A 222 -30.30 4.52 6.33
CA PRO A 222 -31.26 5.59 5.96
C PRO A 222 -30.65 6.73 5.14
N GLN A 223 -29.39 7.07 5.39
CA GLN A 223 -28.67 8.15 4.69
C GLN A 223 -27.57 7.59 3.75
N GLY A 224 -27.49 6.27 3.56
CA GLY A 224 -26.51 5.64 2.68
C GLY A 224 -25.07 6.06 3.02
N TYR A 225 -24.34 6.55 2.03
CA TYR A 225 -22.97 7.05 2.19
C TYR A 225 -22.83 8.29 3.07
N GLU A 226 -23.91 9.08 3.22
CA GLU A 226 -23.95 10.26 4.11
C GLU A 226 -24.27 9.90 5.56
N THR A 227 -24.43 8.62 5.88
CA THR A 227 -24.66 8.18 7.25
C THR A 227 -23.48 8.56 8.14
N MET A 228 -23.77 9.27 9.23
CA MET A 228 -22.75 9.69 10.19
C MET A 228 -22.21 8.51 10.99
N VAL A 229 -20.91 8.39 11.05
CA VAL A 229 -20.15 7.50 11.91
C VAL A 229 -19.78 8.26 13.17
N THR A 230 -20.09 7.71 14.33
CA THR A 230 -19.87 8.36 15.62
C THR A 230 -18.94 7.52 16.50
N SER A 231 -18.16 8.16 17.36
CA SER A 231 -17.39 7.50 18.45
C SER A 231 -16.70 6.19 17.97
N ASP A 232 -15.77 6.33 17.03
CA ASP A 232 -15.01 5.17 16.50
C ASP A 232 -15.89 4.06 15.87
N GLY A 233 -17.03 4.46 15.29
CA GLY A 233 -17.95 3.53 14.64
C GLY A 233 -18.84 2.74 15.60
N ALA A 234 -19.13 3.27 16.79
CA ALA A 234 -19.99 2.62 17.78
C ALA A 234 -21.39 2.26 17.26
N ASN A 235 -21.87 2.98 16.25
CA ASN A 235 -23.14 2.73 15.57
C ASN A 235 -23.06 1.68 14.43
N LEU A 236 -21.91 1.05 14.23
CA LEU A 236 -21.68 0.01 13.23
C LEU A 236 -21.21 -1.28 13.90
N SER A 237 -21.56 -2.44 13.32
CA SER A 237 -21.00 -3.71 13.76
C SER A 237 -19.50 -3.80 13.48
N GLN A 238 -18.79 -4.69 14.18
CA GLN A 238 -17.35 -4.89 13.95
C GLN A 238 -17.06 -5.27 12.49
N GLY A 239 -17.85 -6.16 11.90
CA GLY A 239 -17.71 -6.53 10.50
C GLY A 239 -17.94 -5.37 9.54
N GLN A 240 -18.95 -4.52 9.80
CA GLN A 240 -19.18 -3.31 8.99
C GLN A 240 -17.99 -2.35 9.06
N ARG A 241 -17.42 -2.14 10.25
CA ARG A 241 -16.19 -1.33 10.40
C ARG A 241 -15.03 -1.91 9.58
N GLN A 242 -14.85 -3.22 9.61
CA GLN A 242 -13.79 -3.89 8.86
C GLN A 242 -14.00 -3.77 7.34
N LEU A 243 -15.23 -3.92 6.84
CA LEU A 243 -15.55 -3.67 5.42
C LEU A 243 -15.22 -2.21 5.01
N LEU A 244 -15.44 -1.24 5.89
CA LEU A 244 -15.06 0.16 5.62
C LEU A 244 -13.54 0.36 5.63
N ALA A 245 -12.79 -0.35 6.48
CA ALA A 245 -11.32 -0.32 6.44
C ALA A 245 -10.76 -0.90 5.13
N ILE A 246 -11.35 -1.98 4.64
CA ILE A 246 -11.02 -2.55 3.33
C ILE A 246 -11.34 -1.54 2.21
N ALA A 247 -12.50 -0.87 2.25
CA ALA A 247 -12.88 0.15 1.28
C ALA A 247 -11.92 1.35 1.30
N ARG A 248 -11.45 1.76 2.50
CA ARG A 248 -10.43 2.80 2.67
C ARG A 248 -9.10 2.42 2.01
N ALA A 249 -8.67 1.18 2.15
CA ALA A 249 -7.49 0.67 1.46
C ALA A 249 -7.71 0.56 -0.06
N ALA A 250 -8.90 0.12 -0.48
CA ALA A 250 -9.25 -0.04 -1.89
C ALA A 250 -9.29 1.30 -2.65
N VAL A 251 -9.79 2.38 -2.05
CA VAL A 251 -9.83 3.70 -2.70
C VAL A 251 -8.45 4.31 -2.89
N ALA A 252 -7.52 3.99 -1.98
CA ALA A 252 -6.11 4.41 -2.08
C ALA A 252 -5.39 3.70 -3.24
N ASP A 253 -5.80 2.49 -3.61
CA ASP A 253 -5.27 1.66 -4.69
C ASP A 253 -3.73 1.55 -4.65
N PRO A 254 -3.15 1.12 -3.52
CA PRO A 254 -1.70 1.06 -3.35
C PRO A 254 -1.10 -0.18 -4.03
N PRO A 255 0.15 -0.14 -4.53
CA PRO A 255 0.84 -1.30 -5.08
C PRO A 255 1.23 -2.33 -4.03
N VAL A 256 1.31 -1.96 -2.76
CA VAL A 256 1.65 -2.86 -1.64
C VAL A 256 0.59 -2.77 -0.55
N LEU A 257 0.19 -3.92 -0.05
CA LEU A 257 -0.75 -4.08 1.06
C LEU A 257 -0.08 -4.73 2.27
N ILE A 258 -0.43 -4.24 3.44
CA ILE A 258 -0.08 -4.83 4.73
C ILE A 258 -1.38 -5.17 5.44
N LEU A 259 -1.56 -6.44 5.74
CA LEU A 259 -2.79 -6.98 6.31
C LEU A 259 -2.48 -7.65 7.64
N ASP A 260 -3.23 -7.30 8.69
CA ASP A 260 -3.20 -8.00 9.96
C ASP A 260 -4.56 -8.68 10.18
N GLU A 261 -4.57 -10.01 10.01
CA GLU A 261 -5.78 -10.81 10.06
C GLU A 261 -6.04 -11.33 11.48
N ALA A 262 -6.86 -10.65 12.24
CA ALA A 262 -7.50 -11.28 13.37
C ALA A 262 -8.99 -10.98 13.35
N THR A 263 -9.80 -11.99 13.26
CA THR A 263 -11.26 -11.91 13.30
C THR A 263 -11.76 -12.78 14.43
N SER A 264 -11.77 -12.24 15.61
CA SER A 264 -12.57 -12.81 16.70
C SER A 264 -13.92 -12.09 16.74
N SER A 265 -15.04 -12.83 16.77
CA SER A 265 -16.38 -12.32 17.06
C SER A 265 -17.15 -11.64 15.91
N ILE A 266 -16.94 -12.08 14.66
CA ILE A 266 -17.76 -11.65 13.52
C ILE A 266 -18.68 -12.81 13.11
N ASP A 267 -19.94 -12.52 12.76
CA ASP A 267 -20.85 -13.54 12.24
C ASP A 267 -20.36 -14.11 10.90
N THR A 268 -20.63 -15.40 10.67
CA THR A 268 -20.12 -16.15 9.50
C THR A 268 -20.46 -15.52 8.14
N ARG A 269 -21.64 -14.86 8.03
CA ARG A 269 -22.06 -14.24 6.77
C ARG A 269 -21.22 -13.00 6.48
N THR A 270 -20.99 -12.17 7.49
CA THR A 270 -20.15 -10.97 7.36
C THR A 270 -18.68 -11.34 7.17
N GLU A 271 -18.24 -12.41 7.83
CA GLU A 271 -16.88 -12.95 7.64
C GLU A 271 -16.63 -13.34 6.18
N ALA A 272 -17.56 -14.07 5.54
CA ALA A 272 -17.44 -14.41 4.12
C ALA A 272 -17.40 -13.18 3.19
N LEU A 273 -18.10 -12.09 3.55
CA LEU A 273 -18.01 -10.82 2.79
C LEU A 273 -16.65 -10.14 2.97
N ILE A 274 -16.08 -10.18 4.17
CA ILE A 274 -14.75 -9.66 4.47
C ILE A 274 -13.70 -10.45 3.70
N GLU A 275 -13.73 -11.78 3.73
CA GLU A 275 -12.80 -12.62 2.97
C GLU A 275 -12.83 -12.29 1.47
N LYS A 276 -14.02 -12.27 0.89
CA LYS A 276 -14.18 -11.91 -0.53
C LYS A 276 -13.68 -10.49 -0.84
N GLY A 277 -13.93 -9.53 0.05
CA GLY A 277 -13.42 -8.15 -0.11
C GLY A 277 -11.91 -8.07 0.00
N MET A 278 -11.32 -8.84 0.92
CA MET A 278 -9.87 -8.95 1.05
C MET A 278 -9.24 -9.59 -0.18
N ASP A 279 -9.80 -10.68 -0.71
CA ASP A 279 -9.29 -11.33 -1.92
C ASP A 279 -9.30 -10.37 -3.11
N GLN A 280 -10.41 -9.63 -3.32
CA GLN A 280 -10.50 -8.61 -4.36
C GLN A 280 -9.50 -7.46 -4.16
N LEU A 281 -9.30 -7.05 -2.89
CA LEU A 281 -8.32 -6.00 -2.57
C LEU A 281 -6.89 -6.48 -2.85
N MET A 282 -6.57 -7.74 -2.61
CA MET A 282 -5.22 -8.31 -2.79
C MET A 282 -4.84 -8.55 -4.25
N GLU A 283 -5.81 -8.64 -5.16
CA GLU A 283 -5.59 -8.98 -6.55
C GLU A 283 -4.61 -8.02 -7.24
N GLY A 284 -3.56 -8.55 -7.84
CA GLY A 284 -2.54 -7.80 -8.59
C GLY A 284 -1.59 -6.95 -7.74
N ARG A 285 -1.63 -7.06 -6.41
CA ARG A 285 -0.79 -6.27 -5.49
C ARG A 285 0.20 -7.14 -4.75
N THR A 286 1.31 -6.55 -4.33
CA THR A 286 2.21 -7.18 -3.37
C THR A 286 1.57 -7.13 -1.99
N VAL A 287 1.48 -8.27 -1.33
CA VAL A 287 0.77 -8.39 -0.05
C VAL A 287 1.68 -8.96 1.02
N PHE A 288 1.76 -8.29 2.14
CA PHE A 288 2.33 -8.81 3.37
C PHE A 288 1.20 -9.04 4.36
N VAL A 289 0.99 -10.28 4.76
CA VAL A 289 -0.09 -10.64 5.66
C VAL A 289 0.44 -11.30 6.92
N ILE A 290 0.04 -10.79 8.09
CA ILE A 290 0.17 -11.51 9.36
C ILE A 290 -1.01 -12.46 9.41
N ALA A 291 -0.75 -13.72 9.06
CA ALA A 291 -1.81 -14.67 8.81
C ALA A 291 -2.25 -15.38 10.09
N HIS A 292 -3.54 -15.33 10.35
CA HIS A 292 -4.24 -16.06 11.42
C HIS A 292 -5.26 -17.05 10.86
N ARG A 293 -5.46 -17.08 9.52
CA ARG A 293 -6.39 -17.96 8.83
C ARG A 293 -5.66 -18.95 7.93
N LEU A 294 -6.14 -20.18 7.92
CA LEU A 294 -5.59 -21.25 7.08
C LEU A 294 -5.66 -20.92 5.59
N SER A 295 -6.79 -20.37 5.12
CA SER A 295 -7.01 -20.02 3.71
C SER A 295 -5.96 -19.04 3.21
N THR A 296 -5.65 -18.00 3.99
CA THR A 296 -4.65 -17.00 3.65
C THR A 296 -3.25 -17.59 3.57
N VAL A 297 -2.88 -18.44 4.52
CA VAL A 297 -1.57 -19.11 4.53
C VAL A 297 -1.42 -20.03 3.33
N ARG A 298 -2.44 -20.84 3.01
CA ARG A 298 -2.40 -21.78 1.88
C ARG A 298 -2.28 -21.08 0.52
N ASN A 299 -2.90 -19.92 0.39
CA ASN A 299 -2.92 -19.13 -0.86
C ASN A 299 -1.77 -18.12 -0.96
N ALA A 300 -0.78 -18.17 -0.05
CA ALA A 300 0.40 -17.33 -0.13
C ALA A 300 1.46 -17.91 -1.08
N ASP A 301 2.11 -17.06 -1.86
CA ASP A 301 3.22 -17.45 -2.74
C ASP A 301 4.46 -17.89 -1.95
N ALA A 302 4.64 -17.30 -0.76
CA ALA A 302 5.66 -17.72 0.18
C ALA A 302 5.21 -17.49 1.62
N ILE A 303 5.54 -18.43 2.48
CA ILE A 303 5.31 -18.39 3.91
C ILE A 303 6.67 -18.17 4.59
N MET A 304 6.73 -17.21 5.51
CA MET A 304 7.87 -16.93 6.35
C MET A 304 7.53 -17.33 7.78
N VAL A 305 8.19 -18.33 8.31
CA VAL A 305 8.02 -18.77 9.69
C VAL A 305 8.99 -18.00 10.58
N LEU A 306 8.44 -17.21 11.50
CA LEU A 306 9.22 -16.41 12.43
C LEU A 306 9.23 -17.07 13.81
N GLU A 307 10.45 -17.20 14.36
CA GLU A 307 10.68 -17.64 15.73
C GLU A 307 11.78 -16.79 16.36
N HIS A 308 11.54 -16.26 17.56
CA HIS A 308 12.51 -15.46 18.32
C HIS A 308 13.22 -14.35 17.51
N GLY A 309 12.50 -13.74 16.56
CA GLY A 309 13.00 -12.63 15.73
C GLY A 309 13.83 -13.06 14.53
N GLN A 310 13.81 -14.33 14.17
CA GLN A 310 14.48 -14.89 13.01
C GLN A 310 13.48 -15.57 12.07
N ILE A 311 13.81 -15.64 10.78
CA ILE A 311 13.08 -16.49 9.83
C ILE A 311 13.72 -17.87 9.87
N VAL A 312 13.03 -18.85 10.46
CA VAL A 312 13.54 -20.22 10.64
C VAL A 312 13.17 -21.11 9.46
N GLU A 313 12.05 -20.86 8.81
CA GLU A 313 11.63 -21.59 7.62
C GLU A 313 11.02 -20.65 6.59
N ARG A 314 11.12 -21.06 5.32
CA ARG A 314 10.58 -20.32 4.18
C ARG A 314 10.22 -21.26 3.05
N GLY A 315 9.02 -21.13 2.48
CA GLY A 315 8.59 -21.96 1.36
C GLY A 315 7.11 -21.81 1.03
N SER A 316 6.61 -22.64 0.09
CA SER A 316 5.18 -22.79 -0.13
C SER A 316 4.55 -23.65 0.96
N HIS A 317 3.22 -23.62 1.03
CA HIS A 317 2.45 -24.44 1.98
C HIS A 317 2.84 -25.92 1.91
N GLU A 318 2.84 -26.48 0.69
CA GLU A 318 3.14 -27.89 0.47
C GLU A 318 4.57 -28.25 0.83
N ALA A 319 5.55 -27.39 0.45
CA ALA A 319 6.95 -27.61 0.73
C ALA A 319 7.23 -27.64 2.23
N LEU A 320 6.66 -26.69 2.99
CA LEU A 320 6.84 -26.60 4.43
C LEU A 320 6.13 -27.74 5.18
N LEU A 321 4.96 -28.16 4.73
CA LEU A 321 4.30 -29.35 5.30
C LEU A 321 5.14 -30.62 5.11
N ALA A 322 5.76 -30.77 3.93
CA ALA A 322 6.59 -31.92 3.61
C ALA A 322 7.88 -31.97 4.48
N GLN A 323 8.40 -30.80 4.88
CA GLN A 323 9.59 -30.71 5.75
C GLN A 323 9.29 -31.17 7.20
N LYS A 324 8.02 -31.12 7.63
CA LYS A 324 7.58 -31.48 9.00
C LYS A 324 8.32 -30.68 10.10
N GLY A 325 8.70 -29.45 9.79
CA GLY A 325 9.42 -28.54 10.68
C GLY A 325 8.50 -27.71 11.56
N GLU A 326 8.93 -26.47 11.86
CA GLU A 326 8.19 -25.54 12.74
C GLU A 326 6.84 -25.14 12.15
N TYR A 327 6.77 -24.91 10.84
CA TYR A 327 5.50 -24.65 10.14
C TYR A 327 4.49 -25.77 10.33
N TYR A 328 4.93 -27.02 10.22
CA TYR A 328 4.06 -28.18 10.39
C TYR A 328 3.46 -28.25 11.81
N GLN A 329 4.28 -27.92 12.84
CA GLN A 329 3.81 -27.87 14.22
C GLN A 329 2.80 -26.75 14.45
N LEU A 330 3.08 -25.55 13.92
CA LEU A 330 2.17 -24.41 13.96
C LEU A 330 0.85 -24.73 13.24
N TYR A 331 0.95 -25.34 12.06
CA TYR A 331 -0.21 -25.77 11.27
C TYR A 331 -1.12 -26.73 12.06
N ARG A 332 -0.55 -27.76 12.66
CA ARG A 332 -1.31 -28.68 13.50
C ARG A 332 -1.92 -28.00 14.72
N GLY A 333 -1.17 -27.19 15.43
CA GLY A 333 -1.65 -26.49 16.61
C GLY A 333 -2.74 -25.46 16.35
N MET A 334 -2.68 -24.77 15.21
CA MET A 334 -3.69 -23.74 14.85
C MET A 334 -4.95 -24.33 14.23
N PHE A 335 -4.88 -25.47 13.55
CA PHE A 335 -5.92 -25.94 12.64
C PHE A 335 -6.45 -27.35 12.91
N GLU A 336 -5.85 -28.10 13.83
CA GLU A 336 -6.43 -29.38 14.31
C GLU A 336 -7.38 -29.19 15.51
N LEU A 337 -7.43 -27.97 16.09
CA LEU A 337 -8.29 -27.62 17.23
C LEU A 337 -9.53 -26.78 16.81
N SER A 338 -9.70 -26.51 15.54
CA SER A 338 -10.89 -25.89 14.94
C SER A 338 -11.67 -26.90 14.10
#